data_c4870bb1c16f1ce7d9fa67f7ad087c8c
#
_entry.id   c4870bb1c16f1ce7d9fa67f7ad087c8c
#
_cell.length_a   1.000
_cell.length_b   1.000
_cell.length_c   1.000
_cell.angle_alpha   90.00
_cell.angle_beta   90.00
_cell.angle_gamma   90.00
#
_symmetry.space_group_name_H-M   'P 1'
#
loop_
_entity.id
_entity.type
_entity.pdbx_description
1 polymer ?
#
loop_
_entity_poly.entity_id
_entity_poly.type
_entity_poly.pdbx_seq_one_letter_code
_entity_poly.pdbx_strand_id
1 'polypeptide(L)'
;MNILKEGGVTAAKGFKAAGAEAGVKYTNRKDMAMIYSEVPCKAAGTFTTNVVKAAPVLWDKDIVENQEFAQAVVVNSGIANACTGKEGFSYCEATAKKVASLLNVPEKAVLVGSTGVIGMQLPIDRIEAGVEKLVPMLEDSIAAGTQAAEAIMTTDTVSKQVAVSFEIGDKTVTIGGMCKGSGMIHPNMCTMLSFVTTDAAISKELLTEAVKADVVDTYNMISVDGDTSTNDTFLVMANGMAGNEEITAKDENYQKFCEALRYVNETLAKKMAGDGEGATALFETKVIHAKTKEDARILSKSVICSSLTKAAIFGHDANWGRILCALGYSGVQFDPENIELYFEGENGKIQIYKDGVATDYSEEEASKILAEPKVTVLVDMKMGDEEAAAWGCDLSYDYVKINADYRS
;
A
#
# COMPACT_ATOMS: atom_id res chain seq x y z
N MET A 1 -14.01 -13.58 -10.19
CA MET A 1 -13.83 -12.57 -9.12
C MET A 1 -14.85 -11.45 -9.31
N ASN A 2 -15.50 -11.01 -8.22
CA ASN A 2 -16.46 -9.88 -8.20
C ASN A 2 -15.87 -8.75 -7.35
N ILE A 3 -15.82 -7.56 -7.91
CA ILE A 3 -15.41 -6.35 -7.20
C ILE A 3 -16.61 -5.87 -6.38
N LEU A 4 -16.47 -5.73 -5.06
CA LEU A 4 -17.51 -5.20 -4.20
C LEU A 4 -17.56 -3.68 -4.35
N LYS A 5 -18.77 -3.13 -4.53
CA LYS A 5 -18.97 -1.69 -4.72
C LYS A 5 -18.47 -0.86 -3.53
N GLU A 6 -18.63 -1.41 -2.33
CA GLU A 6 -18.19 -0.86 -1.06
C GLU A 6 -17.61 -2.00 -0.22
N GLY A 7 -16.59 -1.70 0.59
CA GLY A 7 -15.98 -2.69 1.48
C GLY A 7 -14.50 -2.41 1.70
N GLY A 8 -14.02 -2.97 2.77
CA GLY A 8 -12.64 -2.90 3.25
C GLY A 8 -12.37 -4.10 4.16
N VAL A 9 -11.67 -3.88 5.26
CA VAL A 9 -11.26 -4.95 6.21
C VAL A 9 -12.40 -5.68 6.90
N THR A 10 -13.61 -5.15 6.89
CA THR A 10 -14.81 -5.79 7.44
C THR A 10 -15.62 -6.58 6.41
N ALA A 11 -15.19 -6.61 5.14
CA ALA A 11 -15.92 -7.34 4.10
C ALA A 11 -15.78 -8.86 4.23
N ALA A 12 -14.64 -9.34 4.72
CA ALA A 12 -14.39 -10.75 4.98
C ALA A 12 -15.13 -11.18 6.26
N LYS A 13 -15.76 -12.35 6.22
CA LYS A 13 -16.58 -12.88 7.32
C LYS A 13 -15.77 -13.02 8.61
N GLY A 14 -16.37 -12.60 9.75
CA GLY A 14 -15.79 -12.72 11.08
C GLY A 14 -14.75 -11.66 11.42
N PHE A 15 -14.57 -10.65 10.57
CA PHE A 15 -13.76 -9.47 10.89
C PHE A 15 -14.62 -8.29 11.32
N LYS A 16 -14.19 -7.64 12.39
CA LYS A 16 -14.76 -6.41 12.94
C LYS A 16 -13.70 -5.32 12.93
N ALA A 17 -14.13 -4.08 12.83
CA ALA A 17 -13.25 -2.93 12.92
C ALA A 17 -13.88 -1.78 13.73
N ALA A 18 -13.05 -0.85 14.14
CA ALA A 18 -13.45 0.38 14.78
C ALA A 18 -12.42 1.48 14.54
N GLY A 19 -12.86 2.74 14.53
CA GLY A 19 -12.01 3.92 14.53
C GLY A 19 -12.48 4.93 15.56
N ALA A 20 -11.57 5.43 16.40
CA ALA A 20 -11.89 6.35 17.50
C ALA A 20 -10.90 7.51 17.60
N GLU A 21 -11.34 8.61 18.23
CA GLU A 21 -10.49 9.71 18.70
C GLU A 21 -9.93 9.34 20.09
N ALA A 22 -8.62 9.18 20.17
CA ALA A 22 -7.88 8.98 21.41
C ALA A 22 -7.10 10.23 21.83
N GLY A 23 -6.90 11.18 20.91
CA GLY A 23 -6.13 12.40 21.13
C GLY A 23 -4.63 12.12 21.22
N VAL A 24 -4.11 11.18 20.41
CA VAL A 24 -2.70 10.80 20.40
C VAL A 24 -1.79 12.00 20.12
N LYS A 25 -2.09 12.74 19.06
CA LYS A 25 -1.42 14.00 18.72
C LYS A 25 -2.44 15.12 18.44
N TYR A 26 -3.53 14.79 17.77
CA TYR A 26 -4.52 15.76 17.30
C TYR A 26 -5.79 15.71 18.15
N THR A 27 -6.63 16.75 18.04
CA THR A 27 -7.98 16.82 18.60
C THR A 27 -9.01 16.86 17.48
N ASN A 28 -10.23 16.41 17.75
CA ASN A 28 -11.34 16.39 16.80
C ASN A 28 -11.08 15.55 15.53
N ARG A 29 -10.28 14.48 15.67
CA ARG A 29 -9.93 13.56 14.59
C ARG A 29 -9.80 12.16 15.14
N LYS A 30 -10.30 11.16 14.40
CA LYS A 30 -10.00 9.77 14.67
C LYS A 30 -8.50 9.54 14.44
N ASP A 31 -7.84 8.92 15.40
CA ASP A 31 -6.38 8.69 15.39
C ASP A 31 -5.97 7.33 15.97
N MET A 32 -6.98 6.50 16.27
CA MET A 32 -6.76 5.08 16.58
C MET A 32 -7.78 4.19 15.86
N ALA A 33 -7.29 3.07 15.34
CA ALA A 33 -8.08 2.03 14.69
C ALA A 33 -7.82 0.66 15.32
N MET A 34 -8.81 -0.23 15.21
CA MET A 34 -8.66 -1.64 15.55
C MET A 34 -9.33 -2.51 14.49
N ILE A 35 -8.67 -3.62 14.14
CA ILE A 35 -9.23 -4.73 13.37
C ILE A 35 -9.19 -5.94 14.30
N TYR A 36 -10.26 -6.69 14.38
CA TYR A 36 -10.39 -7.87 15.21
C TYR A 36 -11.05 -9.00 14.43
N SER A 37 -10.54 -10.21 14.59
CA SER A 37 -11.16 -11.43 14.09
C SER A 37 -11.82 -12.21 15.23
N GLU A 38 -13.02 -12.70 15.00
CA GLU A 38 -13.76 -13.54 15.98
C GLU A 38 -13.06 -14.88 16.29
N VAL A 39 -12.17 -15.32 15.38
CA VAL A 39 -11.37 -16.53 15.54
C VAL A 39 -9.91 -16.27 15.23
N PRO A 40 -8.96 -17.10 15.72
CA PRO A 40 -7.54 -16.98 15.37
C PRO A 40 -7.30 -16.98 13.85
N CYS A 41 -6.39 -16.13 13.38
CA CYS A 41 -6.02 -15.97 11.98
C CYS A 41 -4.61 -16.46 11.71
N LYS A 42 -4.38 -17.16 10.62
CA LYS A 42 -3.03 -17.24 10.05
C LYS A 42 -2.64 -15.86 9.55
N ALA A 43 -1.45 -15.41 9.94
CA ALA A 43 -0.96 -14.08 9.58
C ALA A 43 0.33 -14.18 8.75
N ALA A 44 0.40 -13.34 7.72
CA ALA A 44 1.60 -13.12 6.92
C ALA A 44 1.84 -11.62 6.74
N GLY A 45 3.09 -11.22 6.56
CA GLY A 45 3.41 -9.80 6.37
C GLY A 45 4.77 -9.57 5.75
N THR A 46 4.93 -8.35 5.25
CA THR A 46 6.21 -7.80 4.80
C THR A 46 6.43 -6.46 5.48
N PHE A 47 7.70 -6.11 5.70
CA PHE A 47 8.10 -5.01 6.56
C PHE A 47 9.20 -4.20 5.90
N THR A 48 9.34 -2.93 6.30
CA THR A 48 10.38 -2.03 5.78
C THR A 48 11.78 -2.64 5.84
N THR A 49 12.55 -2.44 4.77
CA THR A 49 13.97 -2.75 4.73
C THR A 49 14.85 -1.62 5.26
N ASN A 50 14.26 -0.46 5.61
CA ASN A 50 14.98 0.63 6.24
C ASN A 50 15.73 0.11 7.47
N VAL A 51 17.00 0.47 7.62
CA VAL A 51 17.82 0.07 8.77
C VAL A 51 17.27 0.67 10.07
N VAL A 52 16.68 1.87 10.00
CA VAL A 52 16.01 2.53 11.11
C VAL A 52 14.57 2.03 11.18
N LYS A 53 14.34 0.92 11.89
CA LYS A 53 13.00 0.32 12.04
C LYS A 53 12.29 0.85 13.26
N ALA A 54 11.01 1.19 13.11
CA ALA A 54 10.12 1.52 14.21
C ALA A 54 9.87 0.29 15.11
N ALA A 55 9.58 0.52 16.38
CA ALA A 55 9.30 -0.56 17.35
C ALA A 55 8.12 -1.46 16.90
N PRO A 56 6.99 -0.94 16.39
CA PRO A 56 5.90 -1.77 15.86
C PRO A 56 6.34 -2.75 14.77
N VAL A 57 7.22 -2.33 13.88
CA VAL A 57 7.75 -3.20 12.81
C VAL A 57 8.47 -4.43 13.38
N LEU A 58 9.27 -4.23 14.43
CA LEU A 58 9.99 -5.31 15.10
C LEU A 58 9.04 -6.22 15.88
N TRP A 59 8.03 -5.63 16.54
CA TRP A 59 6.99 -6.33 17.26
C TRP A 59 6.17 -7.25 16.36
N ASP A 60 5.65 -6.68 15.26
CA ASP A 60 4.79 -7.40 14.32
C ASP A 60 5.55 -8.49 13.56
N LYS A 61 6.81 -8.22 13.20
CA LYS A 61 7.67 -9.19 12.56
C LYS A 61 7.87 -10.43 13.45
N ASP A 62 8.14 -10.23 14.74
CA ASP A 62 8.29 -11.33 15.72
C ASP A 62 7.00 -12.18 15.78
N ILE A 63 5.83 -11.54 15.82
CA ILE A 63 4.55 -12.25 15.85
C ILE A 63 4.33 -13.05 14.56
N VAL A 64 4.46 -12.42 13.40
CA VAL A 64 4.22 -13.06 12.10
C VAL A 64 5.15 -14.26 11.85
N GLU A 65 6.43 -14.13 12.24
CA GLU A 65 7.43 -15.19 12.05
C GLU A 65 7.34 -16.31 13.08
N ASN A 66 7.04 -16.00 14.34
CA ASN A 66 7.23 -16.93 15.46
C ASN A 66 5.94 -17.39 16.15
N GLN A 67 4.80 -16.74 15.90
CA GLN A 67 3.53 -17.16 16.49
C GLN A 67 2.69 -17.97 15.50
N GLU A 68 1.85 -18.85 16.02
CA GLU A 68 0.97 -19.69 15.21
C GLU A 68 -0.15 -18.86 14.57
N PHE A 69 -0.67 -17.86 15.28
CA PHE A 69 -1.78 -17.02 14.84
C PHE A 69 -1.69 -15.57 15.36
N ALA A 70 -2.42 -14.68 14.69
CA ALA A 70 -2.78 -13.36 15.18
C ALA A 70 -4.30 -13.24 15.25
N GLN A 71 -4.84 -12.26 16.00
CA GLN A 71 -6.29 -12.11 16.13
C GLN A 71 -6.75 -10.65 16.15
N ALA A 72 -5.86 -9.71 16.45
CA ALA A 72 -6.17 -8.29 16.41
C ALA A 72 -5.01 -7.48 15.83
N VAL A 73 -5.34 -6.34 15.24
CA VAL A 73 -4.39 -5.27 14.88
C VAL A 73 -4.90 -3.99 15.50
N VAL A 74 -4.06 -3.27 16.24
CA VAL A 74 -4.36 -1.93 16.74
C VAL A 74 -3.38 -0.94 16.17
N VAL A 75 -3.88 0.20 15.69
CA VAL A 75 -3.07 1.19 14.95
C VAL A 75 -3.30 2.57 15.55
N ASN A 76 -2.24 3.34 15.74
CA ASN A 76 -2.35 4.77 16.00
C ASN A 76 -1.77 5.61 14.86
N SER A 77 -2.37 6.76 14.59
CA SER A 77 -1.82 7.80 13.73
C SER A 77 -1.37 9.03 14.55
N GLY A 78 -0.49 9.86 13.95
CA GLY A 78 0.06 11.07 14.54
C GLY A 78 1.47 10.93 15.12
N ILE A 79 1.81 9.80 15.72
CA ILE A 79 3.14 9.50 16.29
C ILE A 79 3.59 8.12 15.80
N ALA A 80 4.79 8.05 15.22
CA ALA A 80 5.30 6.88 14.53
C ALA A 80 5.85 5.78 15.46
N ASN A 81 6.12 6.07 16.73
CA ASN A 81 6.86 5.16 17.63
C ASN A 81 8.17 4.66 16.99
N ALA A 82 8.87 5.55 16.29
CA ALA A 82 10.15 5.33 15.66
C ALA A 82 11.20 6.23 16.31
N CYS A 83 12.43 5.73 16.47
CA CYS A 83 13.51 6.42 17.16
C CYS A 83 13.15 6.79 18.63
N THR A 84 12.40 5.95 19.31
CA THR A 84 11.90 6.14 20.69
C THR A 84 12.72 5.38 21.73
N GLY A 85 13.86 4.83 21.33
CA GLY A 85 14.75 4.10 22.23
C GLY A 85 14.13 2.78 22.73
N LYS A 86 14.50 2.38 23.96
CA LYS A 86 14.01 1.14 24.57
C LYS A 86 12.52 1.20 24.92
N GLU A 87 12.02 2.38 25.21
CA GLU A 87 10.62 2.64 25.54
C GLU A 87 9.69 2.31 24.38
N GLY A 88 10.15 2.48 23.12
CA GLY A 88 9.35 2.20 21.94
C GLY A 88 8.80 0.78 21.90
N PHE A 89 9.60 -0.21 22.29
CA PHE A 89 9.15 -1.60 22.34
C PHE A 89 8.18 -1.86 23.52
N SER A 90 8.45 -1.24 24.68
CA SER A 90 7.56 -1.34 25.84
C SER A 90 6.18 -0.72 25.59
N TYR A 91 6.09 0.30 24.70
CA TYR A 91 4.80 0.85 24.26
C TYR A 91 4.00 -0.15 23.41
N CYS A 92 4.67 -0.92 22.55
CA CYS A 92 4.01 -2.00 21.79
C CYS A 92 3.48 -3.08 22.75
N GLU A 93 4.30 -3.50 23.72
CA GLU A 93 3.92 -4.49 24.72
C GLU A 93 2.73 -4.02 25.57
N ALA A 94 2.77 -2.79 26.10
CA ALA A 94 1.67 -2.22 26.87
C ALA A 94 0.37 -2.12 26.06
N THR A 95 0.46 -1.66 24.80
CA THR A 95 -0.68 -1.58 23.89
C THR A 95 -1.28 -2.97 23.63
N ALA A 96 -0.43 -3.95 23.28
CA ALA A 96 -0.87 -5.32 23.01
C ALA A 96 -1.51 -5.97 24.23
N LYS A 97 -0.91 -5.79 25.42
CA LYS A 97 -1.43 -6.29 26.69
C LYS A 97 -2.80 -5.69 27.02
N LYS A 98 -2.99 -4.39 26.76
CA LYS A 98 -4.28 -3.72 26.98
C LYS A 98 -5.36 -4.29 26.07
N VAL A 99 -5.08 -4.44 24.77
CA VAL A 99 -5.99 -5.07 23.81
C VAL A 99 -6.31 -6.51 24.21
N ALA A 100 -5.28 -7.30 24.51
CA ALA A 100 -5.40 -8.70 24.89
C ALA A 100 -6.31 -8.90 26.11
N SER A 101 -6.18 -8.03 27.12
CA SER A 101 -6.99 -8.09 28.34
C SER A 101 -8.48 -7.81 28.08
N LEU A 102 -8.81 -6.91 27.16
CA LEU A 102 -10.19 -6.51 26.85
C LEU A 102 -10.88 -7.46 25.88
N LEU A 103 -10.12 -8.03 24.92
CA LEU A 103 -10.63 -8.98 23.94
C LEU A 103 -10.54 -10.45 24.39
N ASN A 104 -9.89 -10.72 25.52
CA ASN A 104 -9.60 -12.06 26.04
C ASN A 104 -8.85 -12.94 25.02
N VAL A 105 -7.78 -12.37 24.41
CA VAL A 105 -6.89 -13.04 23.47
C VAL A 105 -5.45 -13.04 24.03
N PRO A 106 -4.55 -13.90 23.55
CA PRO A 106 -3.14 -13.83 23.95
C PRO A 106 -2.49 -12.50 23.52
N GLU A 107 -1.60 -11.95 24.34
CA GLU A 107 -0.86 -10.72 24.04
C GLU A 107 -0.07 -10.83 22.71
N LYS A 108 0.57 -11.98 22.47
CA LYS A 108 1.30 -12.28 21.25
C LYS A 108 0.40 -12.60 20.02
N ALA A 109 -0.91 -12.47 20.16
CA ALA A 109 -1.86 -12.48 19.04
C ALA A 109 -2.29 -11.07 18.61
N VAL A 110 -1.71 -10.01 19.20
CA VAL A 110 -2.03 -8.61 18.92
C VAL A 110 -0.88 -7.95 18.17
N LEU A 111 -1.15 -7.56 16.94
CA LEU A 111 -0.28 -6.76 16.08
C LEU A 111 -0.49 -5.27 16.36
N VAL A 112 0.57 -4.45 16.18
CA VAL A 112 0.57 -3.03 16.56
C VAL A 112 1.13 -2.17 15.43
N GLY A 113 0.34 -1.25 14.89
CA GLY A 113 0.78 -0.28 13.88
C GLY A 113 0.91 1.13 14.45
N SER A 114 1.88 1.89 14.00
CA SER A 114 2.02 3.32 14.31
C SER A 114 2.47 4.10 13.09
N THR A 115 1.98 5.33 12.94
CA THR A 115 2.39 6.22 11.85
C THR A 115 2.32 7.69 12.27
N GLY A 116 3.15 8.56 11.70
CA GLY A 116 3.19 9.98 11.97
C GLY A 116 4.60 10.49 12.27
N VAL A 117 4.74 11.40 13.24
CA VAL A 117 6.02 12.05 13.55
C VAL A 117 7.01 11.07 14.19
N ILE A 118 8.25 11.07 13.69
CA ILE A 118 9.40 10.29 14.19
C ILE A 118 10.06 11.04 15.36
N GLY A 119 10.52 10.29 16.38
CA GLY A 119 11.29 10.82 17.51
C GLY A 119 10.45 11.37 18.66
N MET A 120 9.11 11.32 18.55
CA MET A 120 8.21 11.64 19.66
C MET A 120 7.88 10.38 20.47
N GLN A 121 7.89 10.51 21.80
CA GLN A 121 7.44 9.45 22.69
C GLN A 121 5.91 9.28 22.57
N LEU A 122 5.47 8.01 22.61
CA LEU A 122 4.05 7.69 22.50
C LEU A 122 3.34 7.98 23.82
N PRO A 123 2.22 8.72 23.83
CA PRO A 123 1.45 8.97 25.06
C PRO A 123 0.65 7.71 25.44
N ILE A 124 1.30 6.77 26.11
CA ILE A 124 0.75 5.42 26.33
C ILE A 124 -0.59 5.45 27.06
N ASP A 125 -0.79 6.35 28.01
CA ASP A 125 -2.06 6.50 28.72
C ASP A 125 -3.22 6.83 27.76
N ARG A 126 -2.97 7.64 26.72
CA ARG A 126 -3.96 7.96 25.68
C ARG A 126 -4.22 6.78 24.75
N ILE A 127 -3.17 6.02 24.44
CA ILE A 127 -3.31 4.78 23.65
C ILE A 127 -4.16 3.77 24.39
N GLU A 128 -3.89 3.52 25.68
CA GLU A 128 -4.68 2.58 26.48
C GLU A 128 -6.15 3.03 26.62
N ALA A 129 -6.39 4.32 26.87
CA ALA A 129 -7.74 4.87 26.87
C ALA A 129 -8.43 4.77 25.50
N GLY A 130 -7.68 4.91 24.42
CA GLY A 130 -8.17 4.71 23.05
C GLY A 130 -8.58 3.26 22.79
N VAL A 131 -7.82 2.28 23.29
CA VAL A 131 -8.17 0.86 23.23
C VAL A 131 -9.48 0.58 23.98
N GLU A 132 -9.67 1.19 25.17
CA GLU A 132 -10.93 1.07 25.93
C GLU A 132 -12.14 1.61 25.20
N LYS A 133 -11.96 2.65 24.36
CA LYS A 133 -13.02 3.19 23.50
C LYS A 133 -13.29 2.27 22.29
N LEU A 134 -12.22 1.74 21.65
CA LEU A 134 -12.32 0.97 20.40
C LEU A 134 -13.03 -0.38 20.61
N VAL A 135 -12.72 -1.11 21.69
CA VAL A 135 -13.24 -2.46 21.89
C VAL A 135 -14.78 -2.52 21.86
N PRO A 136 -15.53 -1.69 22.60
CA PRO A 136 -16.99 -1.70 22.54
C PRO A 136 -17.58 -1.18 21.21
N MET A 137 -16.78 -0.55 20.36
CA MET A 137 -17.19 -0.04 19.03
C MET A 137 -16.93 -1.02 17.89
N LEU A 138 -16.35 -2.19 18.16
CA LEU A 138 -16.04 -3.18 17.14
C LEU A 138 -17.30 -3.75 16.47
N GLU A 139 -17.44 -3.48 15.18
CA GLU A 139 -18.56 -3.92 14.34
C GLU A 139 -18.06 -4.50 13.02
N ASP A 140 -18.85 -5.38 12.40
CA ASP A 140 -18.62 -5.97 11.09
C ASP A 140 -19.24 -5.16 9.93
N SER A 141 -19.68 -3.92 10.22
CA SER A 141 -20.29 -3.03 9.24
C SER A 141 -19.25 -2.38 8.32
N ILE A 142 -19.65 -2.04 7.09
CA ILE A 142 -18.86 -1.24 6.15
C ILE A 142 -18.45 0.10 6.78
N ALA A 143 -19.35 0.73 7.52
CA ALA A 143 -19.09 2.00 8.19
C ALA A 143 -17.96 1.88 9.23
N ALA A 144 -17.91 0.80 10.01
CA ALA A 144 -16.85 0.54 10.96
C ALA A 144 -15.49 0.34 10.26
N GLY A 145 -15.46 -0.39 9.15
CA GLY A 145 -14.28 -0.52 8.29
C GLY A 145 -13.79 0.84 7.77
N THR A 146 -14.72 1.70 7.33
CA THR A 146 -14.40 3.06 6.86
C THR A 146 -13.85 3.93 7.99
N GLN A 147 -14.42 3.87 9.19
CA GLN A 147 -13.90 4.61 10.34
C GLN A 147 -12.47 4.17 10.72
N ALA A 148 -12.18 2.87 10.61
CA ALA A 148 -10.83 2.37 10.83
C ALA A 148 -9.86 2.90 9.76
N ALA A 149 -10.25 2.89 8.48
CA ALA A 149 -9.42 3.41 7.39
C ALA A 149 -9.17 4.93 7.50
N GLU A 150 -10.16 5.70 7.97
CA GLU A 150 -9.99 7.13 8.27
C GLU A 150 -9.04 7.38 9.44
N ALA A 151 -9.11 6.55 10.49
CA ALA A 151 -8.32 6.73 11.72
C ALA A 151 -6.82 6.50 11.55
N ILE A 152 -6.41 5.75 10.51
CA ILE A 152 -4.99 5.52 10.22
C ILE A 152 -4.36 6.58 9.30
N MET A 153 -5.15 7.49 8.72
CA MET A 153 -4.66 8.56 7.84
C MET A 153 -3.75 9.54 8.57
N THR A 154 -2.80 10.13 7.84
CA THR A 154 -1.97 11.24 8.32
C THR A 154 -2.15 12.47 7.44
N THR A 155 -1.43 12.57 6.34
CA THR A 155 -1.53 13.59 5.30
C THR A 155 -2.42 13.16 4.13
N ASP A 156 -2.93 11.94 4.17
CA ASP A 156 -3.89 11.41 3.20
C ASP A 156 -5.12 12.33 3.08
N THR A 157 -5.62 12.53 1.86
CA THR A 157 -6.83 13.34 1.61
C THR A 157 -8.09 12.49 1.58
N VAL A 158 -7.96 11.19 1.29
CA VAL A 158 -9.06 10.23 1.23
C VAL A 158 -8.68 8.90 1.89
N SER A 159 -9.67 8.23 2.51
CA SER A 159 -9.48 6.87 3.01
C SER A 159 -9.42 5.86 1.84
N LYS A 160 -8.58 4.85 1.98
CA LYS A 160 -8.29 3.90 0.89
C LYS A 160 -8.72 2.51 1.30
N GLN A 161 -9.72 1.98 0.61
CA GLN A 161 -10.32 0.68 0.86
C GLN A 161 -10.69 0.00 -0.45
N VAL A 162 -10.73 -1.33 -0.43
CA VAL A 162 -11.24 -2.17 -1.52
C VAL A 162 -11.60 -3.55 -0.98
N ALA A 163 -12.57 -4.21 -1.60
CA ALA A 163 -12.86 -5.61 -1.32
C ALA A 163 -13.32 -6.33 -2.60
N VAL A 164 -13.03 -7.63 -2.65
CA VAL A 164 -13.43 -8.53 -3.73
C VAL A 164 -13.94 -9.84 -3.16
N SER A 165 -14.77 -10.54 -3.94
CA SER A 165 -15.18 -11.91 -3.65
C SER A 165 -14.93 -12.83 -4.85
N PHE A 166 -14.70 -14.10 -4.58
CA PHE A 166 -14.47 -15.14 -5.59
C PHE A 166 -14.85 -16.52 -5.04
N GLU A 167 -14.97 -17.50 -5.94
CA GLU A 167 -15.43 -18.82 -5.55
C GLU A 167 -14.26 -19.83 -5.44
N ILE A 168 -14.24 -20.57 -4.33
CA ILE A 168 -13.41 -21.76 -4.12
C ILE A 168 -14.35 -22.94 -3.86
N GLY A 169 -14.47 -23.84 -4.84
CA GLY A 169 -15.50 -24.87 -4.80
C GLY A 169 -16.90 -24.26 -4.79
N ASP A 170 -17.70 -24.60 -3.78
CA ASP A 170 -19.05 -24.06 -3.54
C ASP A 170 -19.09 -22.90 -2.51
N LYS A 171 -17.92 -22.39 -2.14
CA LYS A 171 -17.78 -21.35 -1.10
C LYS A 171 -17.34 -20.03 -1.70
N THR A 172 -18.05 -18.98 -1.31
CA THR A 172 -17.62 -17.61 -1.60
C THR A 172 -16.57 -17.18 -0.58
N VAL A 173 -15.39 -16.81 -1.08
CA VAL A 173 -14.27 -16.26 -0.30
C VAL A 173 -14.18 -14.77 -0.56
N THR A 174 -13.90 -13.99 0.47
CA THR A 174 -13.76 -12.54 0.40
C THR A 174 -12.37 -12.11 0.85
N ILE A 175 -11.78 -11.15 0.12
CA ILE A 175 -10.59 -10.42 0.52
C ILE A 175 -10.94 -8.94 0.57
N GLY A 176 -10.65 -8.29 1.69
CA GLY A 176 -10.84 -6.86 1.84
C GLY A 176 -9.62 -6.20 2.47
N GLY A 177 -9.36 -4.95 2.12
CA GLY A 177 -8.20 -4.25 2.63
C GLY A 177 -8.43 -2.76 2.85
N MET A 178 -7.59 -2.19 3.71
CA MET A 178 -7.42 -0.76 3.88
C MET A 178 -5.94 -0.40 3.93
N CYS A 179 -5.60 0.80 3.49
CA CYS A 179 -4.24 1.31 3.61
C CYS A 179 -4.21 2.82 3.84
N LYS A 180 -3.05 3.30 4.27
CA LYS A 180 -2.71 4.72 4.33
C LYS A 180 -1.33 4.95 3.72
N GLY A 181 -1.15 6.13 3.16
CA GLY A 181 0.10 6.61 2.61
C GLY A 181 -0.15 7.75 1.63
N SER A 182 0.63 8.83 1.78
CA SER A 182 0.56 10.04 0.96
C SER A 182 1.95 10.68 0.82
N GLY A 183 2.76 10.73 1.88
CA GLY A 183 4.17 11.16 1.88
C GLY A 183 5.08 10.10 2.50
N MET A 184 6.40 10.24 2.26
CA MET A 184 7.44 9.25 2.58
C MET A 184 7.09 7.89 1.96
N ILE A 185 6.81 7.88 0.65
CA ILE A 185 6.36 6.70 -0.10
C ILE A 185 7.37 6.36 -1.21
N HIS A 186 8.23 5.38 -0.92
CA HIS A 186 9.09 4.69 -1.88
C HIS A 186 9.38 3.27 -1.36
N PRO A 187 8.44 2.34 -1.52
CA PRO A 187 8.59 0.98 -0.99
C PRO A 187 9.76 0.23 -1.61
N ASN A 188 10.58 -0.30 -0.70
CA ASN A 188 11.50 -1.39 -1.02
C ASN A 188 11.23 -2.48 0.02
N MET A 189 10.20 -3.32 -0.23
CA MET A 189 9.57 -4.27 0.69
C MET A 189 8.61 -3.65 1.73
N CYS A 190 8.01 -2.52 1.46
CA CYS A 190 6.88 -1.76 2.06
C CYS A 190 7.24 -0.33 2.47
N THR A 191 6.43 0.69 2.02
CA THR A 191 6.48 2.09 2.53
C THR A 191 5.06 2.58 2.78
N MET A 192 4.34 1.98 3.77
CA MET A 192 2.95 2.35 4.07
C MET A 192 2.43 1.50 5.21
N LEU A 193 1.23 1.76 5.68
CA LEU A 193 0.47 0.79 6.46
C LEU A 193 -0.65 0.22 5.57
N SER A 194 -0.64 -1.10 5.37
CA SER A 194 -1.72 -1.81 4.71
C SER A 194 -2.12 -3.04 5.49
N PHE A 195 -3.41 -3.17 5.68
CA PHE A 195 -4.03 -4.28 6.40
C PHE A 195 -5.06 -4.93 5.50
N VAL A 196 -4.88 -6.22 5.26
CA VAL A 196 -5.77 -7.03 4.42
C VAL A 196 -6.31 -8.18 5.26
N THR A 197 -7.60 -8.42 5.13
CA THR A 197 -8.33 -9.48 5.81
C THR A 197 -8.95 -10.41 4.78
N THR A 198 -8.98 -11.70 5.08
CA THR A 198 -9.69 -12.69 4.27
C THR A 198 -10.29 -13.79 5.12
N ASP A 199 -11.46 -14.24 4.71
CA ASP A 199 -12.11 -15.41 5.31
C ASP A 199 -11.68 -16.74 4.67
N ALA A 200 -10.70 -16.72 3.76
CA ALA A 200 -10.11 -17.91 3.16
C ALA A 200 -9.47 -18.85 4.21
N ALA A 201 -9.70 -20.14 4.08
CA ALA A 201 -8.88 -21.16 4.70
C ALA A 201 -7.67 -21.43 3.78
N ILE A 202 -6.47 -21.06 4.25
CA ILE A 202 -5.19 -21.20 3.53
C ILE A 202 -4.08 -21.53 4.53
N SER A 203 -3.11 -22.36 4.15
CA SER A 203 -1.96 -22.64 5.00
C SER A 203 -1.08 -21.42 5.22
N LYS A 204 -0.41 -21.34 6.37
CA LYS A 204 0.48 -20.20 6.72
C LYS A 204 1.62 -20.05 5.70
N GLU A 205 2.14 -21.18 5.22
CA GLU A 205 3.23 -21.24 4.25
C GLU A 205 2.82 -20.61 2.93
N LEU A 206 1.67 -21.02 2.38
CA LEU A 206 1.16 -20.51 1.10
C LEU A 206 0.67 -19.07 1.21
N LEU A 207 0.07 -18.66 2.34
CA LEU A 207 -0.28 -17.28 2.61
C LEU A 207 0.97 -16.39 2.62
N THR A 208 2.03 -16.84 3.31
CA THR A 208 3.31 -16.11 3.37
C THR A 208 3.96 -16.00 2.00
N GLU A 209 3.91 -17.07 1.21
CA GLU A 209 4.45 -17.06 -0.15
C GLU A 209 3.66 -16.11 -1.06
N ALA A 210 2.33 -16.18 -1.04
CA ALA A 210 1.47 -15.28 -1.81
C ALA A 210 1.75 -13.81 -1.49
N VAL A 211 1.82 -13.46 -0.20
CA VAL A 211 2.10 -12.09 0.27
C VAL A 211 3.48 -11.59 -0.20
N LYS A 212 4.51 -12.41 -0.07
CA LYS A 212 5.88 -12.06 -0.50
C LYS A 212 6.01 -11.92 -2.01
N ALA A 213 5.34 -12.77 -2.77
CA ALA A 213 5.35 -12.71 -4.23
C ALA A 213 4.58 -11.50 -4.76
N ASP A 214 3.45 -11.18 -4.12
CA ASP A 214 2.56 -10.11 -4.56
C ASP A 214 3.13 -8.70 -4.32
N VAL A 215 3.77 -8.46 -3.18
CA VAL A 215 4.29 -7.14 -2.80
C VAL A 215 5.30 -6.59 -3.81
N VAL A 216 6.01 -7.46 -4.51
CA VAL A 216 7.06 -7.10 -5.48
C VAL A 216 6.48 -6.38 -6.70
N ASP A 217 5.27 -6.75 -7.12
CA ASP A 217 4.59 -6.19 -8.30
C ASP A 217 3.43 -5.23 -7.93
N THR A 218 3.27 -4.93 -6.64
CA THR A 218 2.23 -4.02 -6.14
C THR A 218 2.84 -2.87 -5.35
N TYR A 219 2.93 -2.99 -4.05
CA TYR A 219 3.43 -1.89 -3.21
C TYR A 219 4.88 -1.49 -3.51
N ASN A 220 5.76 -2.42 -3.90
CA ASN A 220 7.12 -2.07 -4.29
C ASN A 220 7.21 -1.30 -5.61
N MET A 221 6.12 -1.23 -6.34
CA MET A 221 6.03 -0.53 -7.63
C MET A 221 5.41 0.86 -7.52
N ILE A 222 5.26 1.42 -6.30
CA ILE A 222 4.83 2.81 -6.14
C ILE A 222 5.96 3.72 -5.66
N SER A 223 5.84 5.03 -5.91
CA SER A 223 6.67 6.07 -5.31
C SER A 223 5.98 7.43 -5.37
N VAL A 224 6.00 8.17 -4.25
CA VAL A 224 5.60 9.58 -4.19
C VAL A 224 6.82 10.50 -4.21
N ASP A 225 7.78 10.26 -3.33
CA ASP A 225 8.90 11.18 -3.06
C ASP A 225 10.29 10.52 -3.01
N GLY A 226 10.38 9.22 -3.19
CA GLY A 226 11.65 8.50 -3.17
C GLY A 226 12.14 8.12 -1.77
N ASP A 227 11.40 8.46 -0.70
CA ASP A 227 11.81 8.23 0.67
C ASP A 227 11.17 6.98 1.27
N THR A 228 12.00 6.05 1.78
CA THR A 228 11.54 4.81 2.43
C THR A 228 11.31 5.03 3.93
N SER A 229 10.09 4.76 4.39
CA SER A 229 9.67 4.96 5.78
C SER A 229 10.31 3.97 6.77
N THR A 230 10.31 4.35 8.04
CA THR A 230 10.72 3.53 9.19
C THR A 230 9.65 2.55 9.66
N ASN A 231 8.39 2.76 9.23
CA ASN A 231 7.20 2.10 9.82
C ASN A 231 6.47 1.15 8.88
N ASP A 232 6.93 0.99 7.65
CA ASP A 232 6.18 0.27 6.64
C ASP A 232 5.84 -1.15 7.04
N THR A 233 4.55 -1.44 6.93
CA THR A 233 3.98 -2.71 7.37
C THR A 233 2.83 -3.09 6.44
N PHE A 234 2.94 -4.24 5.79
CA PHE A 234 1.86 -4.89 5.06
C PHE A 234 1.52 -6.20 5.76
N LEU A 235 0.29 -6.33 6.22
CA LEU A 235 -0.21 -7.49 6.95
C LEU A 235 -1.45 -8.08 6.27
N VAL A 236 -1.49 -9.41 6.20
CA VAL A 236 -2.65 -10.17 5.75
C VAL A 236 -3.05 -11.14 6.85
N MET A 237 -4.32 -11.13 7.25
CA MET A 237 -4.92 -12.05 8.21
C MET A 237 -5.98 -12.92 7.54
N ALA A 238 -5.84 -14.24 7.64
CA ALA A 238 -6.75 -15.24 7.08
C ALA A 238 -7.37 -16.09 8.20
N ASN A 239 -8.69 -16.02 8.38
CA ASN A 239 -9.40 -16.66 9.49
C ASN A 239 -10.15 -17.95 9.14
N GLY A 240 -10.26 -18.31 7.85
CA GLY A 240 -10.88 -19.55 7.40
C GLY A 240 -12.40 -19.62 7.51
N MET A 241 -13.08 -18.52 7.83
CA MET A 241 -14.53 -18.52 8.08
C MET A 241 -15.40 -18.59 6.82
N ALA A 242 -14.81 -18.54 5.62
CA ALA A 242 -15.52 -18.85 4.37
C ALA A 242 -15.94 -20.31 4.32
N GLY A 243 -15.20 -21.20 5.01
CA GLY A 243 -15.48 -22.63 5.09
C GLY A 243 -15.11 -23.40 3.82
N ASN A 244 -14.24 -22.84 2.98
CA ASN A 244 -13.63 -23.55 1.87
C ASN A 244 -12.67 -24.62 2.38
N GLU A 245 -12.39 -25.64 1.56
CA GLU A 245 -11.28 -26.56 1.81
C GLU A 245 -9.97 -25.76 1.91
N GLU A 246 -9.13 -26.10 2.90
CA GLU A 246 -7.89 -25.35 3.14
C GLU A 246 -6.97 -25.44 1.91
N ILE A 247 -6.54 -24.30 1.42
CA ILE A 247 -5.57 -24.20 0.32
C ILE A 247 -4.19 -24.63 0.87
N THR A 248 -3.75 -25.83 0.50
CA THR A 248 -2.48 -26.44 0.94
C THR A 248 -1.53 -26.76 -0.21
N ALA A 249 -1.95 -26.50 -1.47
CA ALA A 249 -1.17 -26.74 -2.68
C ALA A 249 -1.31 -25.54 -3.65
N LYS A 250 -0.34 -25.40 -4.56
CA LYS A 250 -0.35 -24.38 -5.63
C LYS A 250 -1.20 -24.82 -6.82
N ASP A 251 -2.46 -25.07 -6.55
CA ASP A 251 -3.47 -25.45 -7.53
C ASP A 251 -4.28 -24.25 -8.06
N GLU A 252 -5.39 -24.52 -8.74
CA GLU A 252 -6.30 -23.50 -9.26
C GLU A 252 -6.88 -22.61 -8.15
N ASN A 253 -7.15 -23.15 -6.96
CA ASN A 253 -7.69 -22.38 -5.84
C ASN A 253 -6.66 -21.40 -5.30
N TYR A 254 -5.39 -21.82 -5.21
CA TYR A 254 -4.29 -20.93 -4.87
C TYR A 254 -4.09 -19.82 -5.91
N GLN A 255 -4.20 -20.13 -7.20
CA GLN A 255 -4.10 -19.13 -8.27
C GLN A 255 -5.23 -18.09 -8.15
N LYS A 256 -6.49 -18.52 -7.95
CA LYS A 256 -7.62 -17.61 -7.73
C LYS A 256 -7.41 -16.72 -6.50
N PHE A 257 -6.87 -17.26 -5.42
CA PHE A 257 -6.53 -16.49 -4.22
C PHE A 257 -5.47 -15.43 -4.54
N CYS A 258 -4.39 -15.80 -5.22
CA CYS A 258 -3.32 -14.88 -5.61
C CYS A 258 -3.82 -13.77 -6.55
N GLU A 259 -4.68 -14.09 -7.52
CA GLU A 259 -5.30 -13.10 -8.42
C GLU A 259 -6.17 -12.09 -7.65
N ALA A 260 -6.97 -12.56 -6.70
CA ALA A 260 -7.81 -11.71 -5.88
C ALA A 260 -6.98 -10.83 -4.93
N LEU A 261 -5.94 -11.39 -4.30
CA LEU A 261 -4.99 -10.66 -3.47
C LEU A 261 -4.27 -9.58 -4.28
N ARG A 262 -3.79 -9.93 -5.49
CA ARG A 262 -3.16 -9.01 -6.44
C ARG A 262 -4.07 -7.83 -6.75
N TYR A 263 -5.33 -8.08 -7.09
CA TYR A 263 -6.28 -7.02 -7.41
C TYR A 263 -6.48 -6.04 -6.23
N VAL A 264 -6.63 -6.57 -5.01
CA VAL A 264 -6.78 -5.76 -3.80
C VAL A 264 -5.54 -4.89 -3.58
N ASN A 265 -4.35 -5.49 -3.60
CA ASN A 265 -3.10 -4.78 -3.31
C ASN A 265 -2.71 -3.78 -4.40
N GLU A 266 -2.90 -4.12 -5.68
CA GLU A 266 -2.67 -3.19 -6.80
C GLU A 266 -3.62 -1.99 -6.74
N THR A 267 -4.90 -2.24 -6.41
CA THR A 267 -5.88 -1.16 -6.24
C THR A 267 -5.50 -0.23 -5.09
N LEU A 268 -5.10 -0.78 -3.95
CA LEU A 268 -4.65 0.01 -2.79
C LEU A 268 -3.36 0.77 -3.11
N ALA A 269 -2.40 0.15 -3.78
CA ALA A 269 -1.14 0.77 -4.21
C ALA A 269 -1.39 1.97 -5.15
N LYS A 270 -2.27 1.82 -6.15
CA LYS A 270 -2.67 2.91 -7.06
C LYS A 270 -3.38 4.05 -6.31
N LYS A 271 -4.27 3.72 -5.36
CA LYS A 271 -4.92 4.73 -4.51
C LYS A 271 -3.93 5.51 -3.65
N MET A 272 -2.88 4.86 -3.13
CA MET A 272 -1.81 5.56 -2.39
C MET A 272 -0.99 6.46 -3.31
N ALA A 273 -0.56 5.96 -4.44
CA ALA A 273 0.23 6.74 -5.40
C ALA A 273 -0.54 7.96 -5.91
N GLY A 274 -1.85 7.80 -6.22
CA GLY A 274 -2.69 8.88 -6.72
C GLY A 274 -3.10 9.91 -5.67
N ASP A 275 -3.00 9.59 -4.37
CA ASP A 275 -3.26 10.49 -3.23
C ASP A 275 -1.94 10.95 -2.59
N GLY A 276 -0.86 11.06 -3.38
CA GLY A 276 0.41 11.60 -2.91
C GLY A 276 0.27 13.06 -2.44
N GLU A 277 1.09 13.48 -1.48
CA GLU A 277 1.05 14.85 -0.94
C GLU A 277 1.13 15.89 -2.05
N GLY A 278 0.06 16.69 -2.20
CA GLY A 278 -0.06 17.72 -3.23
C GLY A 278 -0.25 17.19 -4.66
N ALA A 279 -0.52 15.90 -4.85
CA ALA A 279 -0.72 15.30 -6.17
C ALA A 279 -1.97 15.85 -6.88
N THR A 280 -1.88 16.02 -8.19
CA THR A 280 -3.00 16.38 -9.07
C THR A 280 -3.35 15.27 -10.06
N ALA A 281 -2.42 14.34 -10.31
CA ALA A 281 -2.63 13.21 -11.21
C ALA A 281 -1.92 11.94 -10.73
N LEU A 282 -2.57 10.79 -10.94
CA LEU A 282 -1.92 9.48 -10.90
C LEU A 282 -1.04 9.32 -12.14
N PHE A 283 0.25 9.10 -11.92
CA PHE A 283 1.23 8.88 -12.98
C PHE A 283 1.65 7.41 -13.03
N GLU A 284 1.30 6.73 -14.11
CA GLU A 284 1.68 5.34 -14.37
C GLU A 284 2.79 5.27 -15.42
N THR A 285 3.78 4.41 -15.23
CA THR A 285 4.69 4.00 -16.29
C THR A 285 4.53 2.52 -16.51
N LYS A 286 4.08 2.14 -17.71
CA LYS A 286 3.99 0.74 -18.17
C LYS A 286 5.12 0.45 -19.15
N VAL A 287 5.98 -0.49 -18.80
CA VAL A 287 7.05 -1.02 -19.67
C VAL A 287 6.60 -2.36 -20.22
N ILE A 288 6.61 -2.51 -21.54
CA ILE A 288 6.29 -3.77 -22.25
C ILE A 288 7.46 -4.21 -23.12
N HIS A 289 7.45 -5.49 -23.46
CA HIS A 289 8.46 -6.14 -24.31
C HIS A 289 9.89 -5.97 -23.78
N ALA A 290 10.06 -5.97 -22.44
CA ALA A 290 11.37 -5.99 -21.81
C ALA A 290 12.00 -7.38 -21.89
N LYS A 291 13.34 -7.44 -21.76
CA LYS A 291 14.09 -8.69 -21.81
C LYS A 291 13.80 -9.60 -20.61
N THR A 292 13.63 -9.01 -19.43
CA THR A 292 13.30 -9.72 -18.18
C THR A 292 12.25 -8.93 -17.40
N LYS A 293 11.51 -9.62 -16.54
CA LYS A 293 10.54 -9.00 -15.61
C LYS A 293 11.22 -7.97 -14.70
N GLU A 294 12.44 -8.26 -14.26
CA GLU A 294 13.22 -7.37 -13.39
C GLU A 294 13.62 -6.10 -14.14
N ASP A 295 14.07 -6.20 -15.40
CA ASP A 295 14.36 -5.02 -16.22
C ASP A 295 13.11 -4.14 -16.39
N ALA A 296 11.94 -4.75 -16.63
CA ALA A 296 10.68 -4.01 -16.74
C ALA A 296 10.33 -3.25 -15.46
N ARG A 297 10.53 -3.87 -14.28
CA ARG A 297 10.33 -3.23 -12.97
C ARG A 297 11.28 -2.06 -12.75
N ILE A 298 12.57 -2.26 -13.00
CA ILE A 298 13.61 -1.23 -12.82
C ILE A 298 13.32 -0.03 -13.71
N LEU A 299 13.04 -0.27 -14.99
CA LEU A 299 12.75 0.77 -15.98
C LEU A 299 11.48 1.56 -15.59
N SER A 300 10.37 0.88 -15.31
CA SER A 300 9.12 1.56 -14.97
C SER A 300 9.25 2.37 -13.68
N LYS A 301 9.92 1.82 -12.66
CA LYS A 301 10.13 2.51 -11.38
C LYS A 301 11.08 3.71 -11.54
N SER A 302 12.11 3.61 -12.38
CA SER A 302 13.04 4.73 -12.65
C SER A 302 12.31 5.97 -13.19
N VAL A 303 11.35 5.77 -14.09
CA VAL A 303 10.59 6.88 -14.70
C VAL A 303 9.69 7.56 -13.67
N ILE A 304 8.90 6.81 -12.89
CA ILE A 304 7.99 7.39 -11.88
C ILE A 304 8.73 8.06 -10.72
N CYS A 305 9.99 7.71 -10.49
CA CYS A 305 10.85 8.31 -9.44
C CYS A 305 11.58 9.58 -9.91
N SER A 306 11.58 9.87 -11.21
CA SER A 306 12.27 11.04 -11.77
C SER A 306 11.56 12.34 -11.40
N SER A 307 12.13 13.16 -10.52
CA SER A 307 11.58 14.47 -10.16
C SER A 307 11.33 15.36 -11.39
N LEU A 308 12.22 15.31 -12.39
CA LEU A 308 12.03 16.08 -13.63
C LEU A 308 10.85 15.58 -14.45
N THR A 309 10.66 14.25 -14.53
CA THR A 309 9.49 13.68 -15.22
C THR A 309 8.20 14.02 -14.47
N LYS A 310 8.17 13.84 -13.14
CA LYS A 310 7.02 14.20 -12.30
C LYS A 310 6.64 15.68 -12.41
N ALA A 311 7.63 16.58 -12.49
CA ALA A 311 7.40 18.03 -12.71
C ALA A 311 6.88 18.31 -14.13
N ALA A 312 7.30 17.55 -15.16
CA ALA A 312 6.76 17.68 -16.49
C ALA A 312 5.28 17.23 -16.57
N ILE A 313 4.93 16.12 -15.89
CA ILE A 313 3.53 15.67 -15.76
C ILE A 313 2.68 16.76 -15.11
N PHE A 314 3.14 17.37 -14.00
CA PHE A 314 2.46 18.49 -13.34
C PHE A 314 2.25 19.70 -14.27
N GLY A 315 3.25 20.01 -15.09
CA GLY A 315 3.19 21.12 -16.06
C GLY A 315 2.47 20.79 -17.38
N HIS A 316 1.96 19.56 -17.54
CA HIS A 316 1.39 19.04 -18.79
C HIS A 316 2.35 19.19 -19.99
N ASP A 317 3.66 19.07 -19.70
CA ASP A 317 4.75 19.18 -20.68
C ASP A 317 5.09 17.78 -21.24
N ALA A 318 4.90 17.58 -22.53
CA ALA A 318 5.17 16.31 -23.21
C ALA A 318 6.68 16.00 -23.32
N ASN A 319 7.39 16.09 -22.22
CA ASN A 319 8.85 16.03 -22.14
C ASN A 319 9.39 14.59 -22.21
N TRP A 320 9.30 13.98 -23.38
CA TRP A 320 9.82 12.63 -23.64
C TRP A 320 11.34 12.51 -23.35
N GLY A 321 12.11 13.60 -23.46
CA GLY A 321 13.54 13.61 -23.16
C GLY A 321 13.84 13.31 -21.68
N ARG A 322 13.00 13.78 -20.76
CA ARG A 322 13.13 13.46 -19.31
C ARG A 322 12.81 11.99 -19.04
N ILE A 323 11.82 11.41 -19.74
CA ILE A 323 11.47 10.00 -19.64
C ILE A 323 12.64 9.15 -20.15
N LEU A 324 13.16 9.45 -21.35
CA LEU A 324 14.28 8.74 -21.94
C LEU A 324 15.53 8.82 -21.06
N CYS A 325 15.80 9.99 -20.49
CA CYS A 325 16.87 10.19 -19.51
C CYS A 325 16.70 9.27 -18.29
N ALA A 326 15.47 9.18 -17.74
CA ALA A 326 15.16 8.33 -16.58
C ALA A 326 15.34 6.83 -16.91
N LEU A 327 14.96 6.40 -18.10
CA LEU A 327 15.27 5.04 -18.58
C LEU A 327 16.78 4.81 -18.71
N GLY A 328 17.51 5.79 -19.25
CA GLY A 328 18.95 5.68 -19.52
C GLY A 328 19.82 5.55 -18.27
N TYR A 329 19.48 6.20 -17.16
CA TYR A 329 20.24 6.06 -15.91
C TYR A 329 19.70 4.93 -14.99
N SER A 330 18.69 4.18 -15.41
CA SER A 330 18.10 3.09 -14.63
C SER A 330 19.07 1.95 -14.28
N GLY A 331 20.16 1.81 -15.05
CA GLY A 331 21.13 0.71 -14.97
C GLY A 331 20.84 -0.44 -15.94
N VAL A 332 19.62 -0.50 -16.51
CA VAL A 332 19.26 -1.49 -17.55
C VAL A 332 19.89 -1.09 -18.88
N GLN A 333 20.48 -2.06 -19.58
CA GLN A 333 21.09 -1.82 -20.90
C GLN A 333 20.06 -2.06 -22.01
N PHE A 334 19.87 -1.06 -22.86
CA PHE A 334 19.00 -1.13 -24.05
C PHE A 334 19.53 -0.22 -25.15
N ASP A 335 19.03 -0.43 -26.38
CA ASP A 335 19.31 0.45 -27.50
C ASP A 335 18.23 1.55 -27.58
N PRO A 336 18.58 2.82 -27.32
CA PRO A 336 17.61 3.90 -27.33
C PRO A 336 16.96 4.15 -28.71
N GLU A 337 17.60 3.74 -29.82
CA GLU A 337 17.03 3.88 -31.16
C GLU A 337 15.90 2.89 -31.45
N ASN A 338 15.83 1.77 -30.69
CA ASN A 338 14.83 0.71 -30.91
C ASN A 338 13.56 0.84 -30.05
N ILE A 339 13.54 1.71 -29.02
CA ILE A 339 12.37 1.85 -28.15
C ILE A 339 11.33 2.81 -28.69
N GLU A 340 10.10 2.64 -28.24
CA GLU A 340 9.01 3.58 -28.55
C GLU A 340 8.38 4.10 -27.25
N LEU A 341 8.02 5.41 -27.24
CA LEU A 341 7.35 6.04 -26.11
C LEU A 341 5.99 6.60 -26.51
N TYR A 342 5.02 6.44 -25.63
CA TYR A 342 3.66 6.94 -25.81
C TYR A 342 3.17 7.61 -24.54
N PHE A 343 2.35 8.67 -24.68
CA PHE A 343 1.41 9.07 -23.63
C PHE A 343 0.05 8.46 -23.90
N GLU A 344 -0.62 8.00 -22.86
CA GLU A 344 -1.92 7.34 -22.93
C GLU A 344 -2.81 7.81 -21.76
N GLY A 345 -4.06 8.12 -22.07
CA GLY A 345 -5.10 8.53 -21.14
C GLY A 345 -6.47 8.11 -21.63
N GLU A 346 -7.54 8.56 -20.97
CA GLU A 346 -8.92 8.25 -21.39
C GLU A 346 -9.25 8.86 -22.77
N ASN A 347 -8.68 10.02 -23.11
CA ASN A 347 -8.94 10.75 -24.36
C ASN A 347 -8.08 10.29 -25.52
N GLY A 348 -7.19 9.32 -25.35
CA GLY A 348 -6.43 8.76 -26.46
C GLY A 348 -5.01 8.31 -26.10
N LYS A 349 -4.28 8.01 -27.17
CA LYS A 349 -2.88 7.58 -27.12
C LYS A 349 -2.10 8.29 -28.21
N ILE A 350 -0.96 8.85 -27.86
CA ILE A 350 -0.09 9.57 -28.80
C ILE A 350 1.34 9.03 -28.71
N GLN A 351 1.94 8.72 -29.85
CA GLN A 351 3.35 8.31 -29.92
C GLN A 351 4.22 9.56 -29.96
N ILE A 352 5.17 9.65 -29.05
CA ILE A 352 6.03 10.83 -28.84
C ILE A 352 7.48 10.61 -29.22
N TYR A 353 7.95 9.34 -29.26
CA TYR A 353 9.32 8.99 -29.60
C TYR A 353 9.38 7.64 -30.32
N LYS A 354 10.17 7.56 -31.38
CA LYS A 354 10.42 6.37 -32.19
C LYS A 354 11.69 6.55 -33.04
N ASP A 355 12.37 5.45 -33.38
CA ASP A 355 13.53 5.39 -34.25
C ASP A 355 14.64 6.41 -33.85
N GLY A 356 14.85 6.60 -32.53
CA GLY A 356 15.89 7.47 -31.98
C GLY A 356 15.54 8.97 -31.97
N VAL A 357 14.33 9.37 -32.44
CA VAL A 357 13.91 10.77 -32.55
C VAL A 357 12.49 11.02 -32.06
N ALA A 358 12.16 12.29 -31.80
CA ALA A 358 10.77 12.69 -31.61
C ALA A 358 9.94 12.42 -32.84
N THR A 359 8.71 11.99 -32.65
CA THR A 359 7.72 11.90 -33.73
C THR A 359 7.15 13.30 -34.06
N ASP A 360 6.44 13.43 -35.21
CA ASP A 360 5.69 14.65 -35.54
C ASP A 360 4.32 14.63 -34.82
N TYR A 361 4.35 14.69 -33.47
CA TYR A 361 3.13 14.65 -32.67
C TYR A 361 2.59 16.07 -32.39
N SER A 362 1.29 16.14 -32.11
CA SER A 362 0.65 17.39 -31.68
C SER A 362 0.90 17.67 -30.19
N GLU A 363 1.61 18.75 -29.90
CA GLU A 363 1.80 19.22 -28.53
C GLU A 363 0.47 19.52 -27.82
N GLU A 364 -0.53 20.04 -28.53
CA GLU A 364 -1.86 20.33 -28.02
C GLU A 364 -2.59 19.04 -27.59
N GLU A 365 -2.52 17.98 -28.41
CA GLU A 365 -3.12 16.68 -28.06
C GLU A 365 -2.37 16.01 -26.90
N ALA A 366 -1.06 16.05 -26.90
CA ALA A 366 -0.25 15.51 -25.81
C ALA A 366 -0.57 16.21 -24.48
N SER A 367 -0.64 17.55 -24.47
CA SER A 367 -1.00 18.34 -23.27
C SER A 367 -2.42 18.02 -22.77
N LYS A 368 -3.38 17.75 -23.67
CA LYS A 368 -4.73 17.33 -23.25
C LYS A 368 -4.72 15.98 -22.53
N ILE A 369 -3.93 15.01 -23.01
CA ILE A 369 -3.76 13.72 -22.35
C ILE A 369 -3.08 13.91 -20.99
N LEU A 370 -2.04 14.73 -20.92
CA LEU A 370 -1.29 14.99 -19.69
C LEU A 370 -2.08 15.79 -18.63
N ALA A 371 -3.16 16.45 -19.02
CA ALA A 371 -4.07 17.17 -18.12
C ALA A 371 -5.13 16.25 -17.46
N GLU A 372 -5.13 14.96 -17.78
CA GLU A 372 -6.07 14.01 -17.18
C GLU A 372 -5.67 13.61 -15.76
N PRO A 373 -6.64 13.18 -14.91
CA PRO A 373 -6.37 12.77 -13.54
C PRO A 373 -5.56 11.45 -13.46
N LYS A 374 -5.46 10.71 -14.56
CA LYS A 374 -4.61 9.53 -14.72
C LYS A 374 -3.87 9.61 -16.05
N VAL A 375 -2.54 9.56 -15.98
CA VAL A 375 -1.64 9.60 -17.15
C VAL A 375 -0.77 8.35 -17.16
N THR A 376 -0.67 7.68 -18.30
CA THR A 376 0.22 6.54 -18.50
C THR A 376 1.31 6.90 -19.51
N VAL A 377 2.57 6.69 -19.12
CA VAL A 377 3.71 6.59 -20.04
C VAL A 377 3.86 5.12 -20.40
N LEU A 378 3.59 4.78 -21.65
CA LEU A 378 3.86 3.45 -22.19
C LEU A 378 5.21 3.43 -22.86
N VAL A 379 6.06 2.50 -22.46
CA VAL A 379 7.41 2.27 -23.00
C VAL A 379 7.45 0.89 -23.61
N ASP A 380 7.64 0.81 -24.92
CA ASP A 380 7.86 -0.44 -25.65
C ASP A 380 9.37 -0.64 -25.86
N MET A 381 9.95 -1.64 -25.19
CA MET A 381 11.39 -1.90 -25.23
C MET A 381 11.82 -2.73 -26.42
N LYS A 382 10.93 -3.48 -27.07
CA LYS A 382 11.21 -4.40 -28.20
C LYS A 382 12.37 -5.39 -27.97
N MET A 383 12.55 -5.85 -26.74
CA MET A 383 13.66 -6.71 -26.31
C MET A 383 13.22 -8.12 -25.88
N GLY A 384 11.92 -8.36 -25.65
CA GLY A 384 11.38 -9.63 -25.16
C GLY A 384 9.88 -9.58 -25.00
N ASP A 385 9.33 -10.38 -24.06
CA ASP A 385 7.89 -10.53 -23.85
C ASP A 385 7.43 -10.10 -22.44
N GLU A 386 8.37 -9.63 -21.61
CA GLU A 386 8.10 -9.29 -20.23
C GLU A 386 7.58 -7.84 -20.06
N GLU A 387 6.73 -7.66 -19.07
CA GLU A 387 6.15 -6.35 -18.76
C GLU A 387 6.07 -6.07 -17.27
N ALA A 388 6.07 -4.80 -16.90
CA ALA A 388 5.76 -4.32 -15.55
C ALA A 388 5.15 -2.91 -15.61
N ALA A 389 4.41 -2.56 -14.55
CA ALA A 389 3.92 -1.21 -14.34
C ALA A 389 4.36 -0.67 -12.97
N ALA A 390 4.58 0.64 -12.91
CA ALA A 390 4.86 1.37 -11.68
C ALA A 390 3.97 2.60 -11.58
N TRP A 391 3.63 3.00 -10.36
CA TRP A 391 2.68 4.09 -10.10
C TRP A 391 3.29 5.14 -9.19
N GLY A 392 3.13 6.39 -9.56
CA GLY A 392 3.51 7.56 -8.80
C GLY A 392 2.45 8.64 -8.93
N CYS A 393 2.84 9.85 -8.59
CA CYS A 393 2.07 11.06 -8.87
C CYS A 393 2.98 12.11 -9.49
N ASP A 394 2.41 13.18 -10.00
CA ASP A 394 3.11 14.38 -10.38
C ASP A 394 3.83 15.04 -9.17
N LEU A 395 4.65 16.05 -9.42
CA LEU A 395 5.34 16.81 -8.39
C LEU A 395 4.90 18.28 -8.47
N SER A 396 4.02 18.68 -7.55
CA SER A 396 3.43 20.01 -7.47
C SER A 396 4.17 20.93 -6.50
N TYR A 397 3.83 22.21 -6.50
CA TYR A 397 4.30 23.16 -5.49
C TYR A 397 3.78 22.84 -4.08
N ASP A 398 2.59 22.25 -3.97
CA ASP A 398 1.98 21.90 -2.70
C ASP A 398 2.73 20.80 -1.95
N TYR A 399 3.45 19.89 -2.66
CA TYR A 399 4.33 18.94 -2.02
C TYR A 399 5.37 19.63 -1.12
N VAL A 400 6.06 20.65 -1.64
CA VAL A 400 7.06 21.41 -0.88
C VAL A 400 6.41 22.18 0.28
N LYS A 401 5.24 22.79 0.05
CA LYS A 401 4.50 23.51 1.07
C LYS A 401 4.06 22.64 2.24
N ILE A 402 3.50 21.45 1.94
CA ILE A 402 3.06 20.48 2.97
C ILE A 402 4.25 20.02 3.81
N ASN A 403 5.38 19.69 3.16
CA ASN A 403 6.53 19.12 3.85
C ASN A 403 7.39 20.15 4.60
N ALA A 404 7.36 21.43 4.19
CA ALA A 404 8.04 22.52 4.91
C ALA A 404 7.46 22.73 6.33
N ASP A 405 6.17 22.48 6.52
CA ASP A 405 5.44 22.76 7.78
C ASP A 405 4.94 21.48 8.50
N TYR A 406 5.47 20.30 8.15
CA TYR A 406 4.97 18.99 8.63
C TYR A 406 4.93 18.81 10.15
N ARG A 407 5.80 19.51 10.90
CA ARG A 407 5.86 19.40 12.37
C ARG A 407 4.97 20.40 13.13
N SER A 408 4.45 21.39 12.44
CA SER A 408 3.65 22.47 13.04
C SER A 408 2.21 22.07 13.39
#